data_d83b14a77a1f2241ee89f663db929a32
#
_entry.id   d83b14a77a1f2241ee89f663db929a32
#
_cell.length_a   1.000
_cell.length_b   1.000
_cell.length_c   1.000
_cell.angle_alpha   90.00
_cell.angle_beta   90.00
_cell.angle_gamma   90.00
#
_symmetry.space_group_name_H-M   'P 1'
#
loop_
_entity.id
_entity.type
_entity.pdbx_description
1 polymer ?
#
loop_
_entity_poly.entity_id
_entity_poly.type
_entity_poly.pdbx_seq_one_letter_code
_entity_poly.pdbx_strand_id
1 'polypeptide(L)'
;MRTQRAQIRGLLGAREGEAVADLGCGPGHLAGELALDVGPRGRVVALDREPGMVEAATVRLTGDRSRTVLADVTALPVADQQLDRAVAVQVLEYVPDVERALSEVRRVLKPGGTAVLVDTDWRSAVWHTDDRDRTDAVLRAWEGHFKHPQLPVLMPGLARSAGFTSVDVVALPMVETQTGADTYSMGMAAAIAHFVGRTEPVLATGWREDVKEQSRRGQYFFSLTRFATIVRR
;
A
#
# COMPACT_ATOMS: atom_id res chain seq x y z
N MET A 1 -6.67 5.40 8.38
CA MET A 1 -5.33 5.40 7.73
C MET A 1 -4.16 5.69 8.70
N ARG A 2 -4.26 6.61 9.68
CA ARG A 2 -3.15 6.89 10.62
C ARG A 2 -2.75 5.66 11.45
N THR A 3 -3.72 4.93 12.00
CA THR A 3 -3.48 3.71 12.80
C THR A 3 -2.71 2.66 12.00
N GLN A 4 -3.07 2.44 10.74
CA GLN A 4 -2.40 1.44 9.90
C GLN A 4 -0.95 1.86 9.58
N ARG A 5 -0.69 3.16 9.29
CA ARG A 5 0.70 3.62 9.12
C ARG A 5 1.53 3.42 10.39
N ALA A 6 0.95 3.66 11.58
CA ALA A 6 1.65 3.38 12.83
C ALA A 6 1.99 1.90 13.00
N GLN A 7 1.09 0.99 12.62
CA GLN A 7 1.37 -0.46 12.60
C GLN A 7 2.51 -0.80 11.62
N ILE A 8 2.45 -0.28 10.40
CA ILE A 8 3.48 -0.50 9.36
C ILE A 8 4.85 0.02 9.84
N ARG A 9 4.91 1.22 10.43
CA ARG A 9 6.13 1.77 11.02
C ARG A 9 6.67 0.88 12.14
N GLY A 10 5.79 0.36 13.00
CA GLY A 10 6.17 -0.60 14.04
C GLY A 10 6.78 -1.88 13.48
N LEU A 11 6.19 -2.44 12.39
CA LEU A 11 6.73 -3.61 11.70
C LEU A 11 8.07 -3.32 11.01
N LEU A 12 8.22 -2.14 10.41
CA LEU A 12 9.47 -1.71 9.78
C LEU A 12 10.57 -1.51 10.84
N GLY A 13 10.23 -0.97 12.01
CA GLY A 13 11.13 -0.77 13.12
C GLY A 13 12.33 0.11 12.77
N ALA A 14 12.13 1.17 11.99
CA ALA A 14 13.18 2.12 11.65
C ALA A 14 13.75 2.80 12.91
N ARG A 15 15.07 3.02 12.91
CA ARG A 15 15.81 3.54 14.07
C ARG A 15 16.52 4.84 13.74
N GLU A 16 16.82 5.61 14.77
CA GLU A 16 17.59 6.83 14.62
C GLU A 16 18.92 6.59 13.88
N GLY A 17 19.21 7.42 12.90
CA GLY A 17 20.42 7.35 12.08
C GLY A 17 20.33 6.40 10.88
N GLU A 18 19.28 5.59 10.75
CA GLU A 18 19.12 4.66 9.62
C GLU A 18 18.78 5.39 8.30
N ALA A 19 19.12 4.73 7.20
CA ALA A 19 18.74 5.10 5.85
C ALA A 19 17.51 4.28 5.42
N VAL A 20 16.41 4.94 5.14
CA VAL A 20 15.12 4.31 4.83
C VAL A 20 14.61 4.76 3.47
N ALA A 21 13.99 3.84 2.71
CA ALA A 21 13.23 4.19 1.51
C ALA A 21 11.74 3.96 1.70
N ASP A 22 10.92 4.90 1.22
CA ASP A 22 9.47 4.77 1.01
C ASP A 22 9.24 4.65 -0.50
N LEU A 23 8.94 3.43 -0.94
CA LEU A 23 8.81 3.05 -2.35
C LEU A 23 7.35 3.19 -2.77
N GLY A 24 7.05 4.03 -3.76
CA GLY A 24 5.70 4.44 -4.12
C GLY A 24 5.08 5.28 -3.01
N CYS A 25 5.80 6.33 -2.60
CA CYS A 25 5.49 7.12 -1.40
C CYS A 25 4.16 7.90 -1.48
N GLY A 26 3.54 7.96 -2.67
CA GLY A 26 2.38 8.81 -2.89
C GLY A 26 2.65 10.24 -2.43
N PRO A 27 1.70 10.91 -1.74
CA PRO A 27 1.89 12.28 -1.27
C PRO A 27 2.82 12.41 -0.05
N GLY A 28 3.59 11.37 0.32
CA GLY A 28 4.66 11.43 1.32
C GLY A 28 4.23 11.36 2.79
N HIS A 29 3.02 10.89 3.09
CA HIS A 29 2.56 10.80 4.49
C HIS A 29 3.42 9.85 5.33
N LEU A 30 3.71 8.65 4.81
CA LEU A 30 4.54 7.67 5.52
C LEU A 30 5.99 8.13 5.56
N ALA A 31 6.52 8.62 4.43
CA ALA A 31 7.88 9.16 4.35
C ALA A 31 8.15 10.27 5.39
N GLY A 32 7.19 11.20 5.58
CA GLY A 32 7.30 12.25 6.60
C GLY A 32 7.30 11.69 8.04
N GLU A 33 6.50 10.65 8.31
CA GLU A 33 6.50 9.98 9.62
C GLU A 33 7.81 9.19 9.85
N LEU A 34 8.36 8.55 8.81
CA LEU A 34 9.65 7.86 8.87
C LEU A 34 10.83 8.81 9.09
N ALA A 35 10.76 10.02 8.52
CA ALA A 35 11.78 11.05 8.76
C ALA A 35 11.88 11.43 10.25
N LEU A 36 10.75 11.41 10.97
CA LEU A 36 10.74 11.61 12.42
C LEU A 36 11.38 10.42 13.16
N ASP A 37 11.11 9.18 12.70
CA ASP A 37 11.65 7.98 13.34
C ASP A 37 13.17 7.87 13.21
N VAL A 38 13.70 8.20 12.03
CA VAL A 38 15.16 8.12 11.80
C VAL A 38 15.92 9.34 12.34
N GLY A 39 15.21 10.40 12.67
CA GLY A 39 15.78 11.60 13.29
C GLY A 39 16.79 12.34 12.42
N PRO A 40 17.49 13.35 12.99
CA PRO A 40 18.33 14.27 12.23
C PRO A 40 19.60 13.61 11.65
N ARG A 41 20.00 12.46 12.16
CA ARG A 41 21.17 11.71 11.65
C ARG A 41 20.80 10.70 10.57
N GLY A 42 19.52 10.31 10.48
CA GLY A 42 18.99 9.42 9.47
C GLY A 42 18.71 10.11 8.14
N ARG A 43 18.28 9.33 7.18
CA ARG A 43 17.82 9.83 5.88
C ARG A 43 16.64 9.04 5.35
N VAL A 44 15.72 9.73 4.67
CA VAL A 44 14.60 9.11 3.96
C VAL A 44 14.70 9.42 2.47
N VAL A 45 14.56 8.39 1.65
CA VAL A 45 14.40 8.52 0.20
C VAL A 45 12.98 8.09 -0.14
N ALA A 46 12.14 9.04 -0.52
CA ALA A 46 10.78 8.80 -0.95
C ALA A 46 10.72 8.77 -2.48
N LEU A 47 10.22 7.67 -3.05
CA LEU A 47 10.20 7.49 -4.49
C LEU A 47 8.76 7.25 -4.96
N ASP A 48 8.40 7.88 -6.07
CA ASP A 48 7.15 7.60 -6.76
C ASP A 48 7.35 7.76 -8.28
N ARG A 49 6.57 7.04 -9.08
CA ARG A 49 6.60 7.15 -10.53
C ARG A 49 5.74 8.28 -11.07
N GLU A 50 4.83 8.82 -10.25
CA GLU A 50 3.91 9.86 -10.65
C GLU A 50 4.46 11.24 -10.23
N PRO A 51 4.73 12.17 -11.17
CA PRO A 51 5.33 13.47 -10.86
C PRO A 51 4.54 14.28 -9.83
N GLY A 52 3.20 14.27 -9.90
CA GLY A 52 2.35 14.98 -8.93
C GLY A 52 2.44 14.43 -7.51
N MET A 53 2.73 13.13 -7.35
CA MET A 53 2.97 12.53 -6.03
C MET A 53 4.32 12.95 -5.48
N VAL A 54 5.36 12.96 -6.32
CA VAL A 54 6.70 13.44 -5.93
C VAL A 54 6.65 14.90 -5.49
N GLU A 55 5.94 15.77 -6.22
CA GLU A 55 5.75 17.16 -5.85
C GLU A 55 5.04 17.30 -4.49
N ALA A 56 3.94 16.59 -4.29
CA ALA A 56 3.21 16.59 -3.02
C ALA A 56 4.05 16.06 -1.85
N ALA A 57 4.87 15.03 -2.08
CA ALA A 57 5.77 14.47 -1.08
C ALA A 57 6.91 15.44 -0.73
N THR A 58 7.42 16.20 -1.70
CA THR A 58 8.48 17.19 -1.48
C THR A 58 8.07 18.27 -0.49
N VAL A 59 6.81 18.69 -0.52
CA VAL A 59 6.27 19.66 0.44
C VAL A 59 6.25 19.11 1.88
N ARG A 60 6.12 17.80 2.04
CA ARG A 60 6.07 17.14 3.38
C ARG A 60 7.42 16.75 3.93
N LEU A 61 8.33 16.38 3.05
CA LEU A 61 9.69 15.98 3.42
C LEU A 61 10.57 17.23 3.56
N THR A 62 10.51 17.86 4.72
CA THR A 62 11.35 19.01 5.07
C THR A 62 12.56 18.54 5.87
N GLY A 63 13.73 18.53 5.25
CA GLY A 63 14.97 18.16 5.95
C GLY A 63 16.10 17.88 4.95
N ASP A 64 17.28 18.37 5.26
CA ASP A 64 18.44 18.34 4.36
C ASP A 64 18.91 16.92 3.96
N ARG A 65 18.52 15.91 4.72
CA ARG A 65 18.92 14.51 4.50
C ARG A 65 17.82 13.63 3.89
N SER A 66 16.61 14.18 3.71
CA SER A 66 15.50 13.48 3.08
C SER A 66 15.25 14.08 1.69
N ARG A 67 14.90 13.23 0.74
CA ARG A 67 14.63 13.65 -0.62
C ARG A 67 13.51 12.85 -1.26
N THR A 68 12.84 13.47 -2.19
CA THR A 68 11.90 12.82 -3.10
C THR A 68 12.55 12.59 -4.46
N VAL A 69 12.19 11.49 -5.12
CA VAL A 69 12.77 11.12 -6.41
C VAL A 69 11.68 10.55 -7.31
N LEU A 70 11.61 11.03 -8.53
CA LEU A 70 10.79 10.43 -9.59
C LEU A 70 11.48 9.16 -10.08
N ALA A 71 10.92 8.00 -9.78
CA ALA A 71 11.52 6.71 -10.15
C ALA A 71 10.49 5.57 -10.16
N ASP A 72 10.79 4.55 -10.95
CA ASP A 72 10.07 3.27 -10.93
C ASP A 72 10.73 2.30 -9.95
N VAL A 73 9.93 1.53 -9.22
CA VAL A 73 10.42 0.54 -8.25
C VAL A 73 11.22 -0.60 -8.89
N THR A 74 11.06 -0.82 -10.19
CA THR A 74 11.82 -1.79 -10.97
C THR A 74 13.22 -1.31 -11.39
N ALA A 75 13.56 -0.03 -11.12
CA ALA A 75 14.86 0.58 -11.43
C ALA A 75 15.18 1.68 -10.41
N LEU A 76 15.51 1.28 -9.18
CA LEU A 76 15.73 2.22 -8.08
C LEU A 76 17.02 3.01 -8.26
N PRO A 77 16.98 4.36 -8.23
CA PRO A 77 18.17 5.22 -8.34
C PRO A 77 18.93 5.32 -7.02
N VAL A 78 19.15 4.17 -6.41
CA VAL A 78 19.87 3.97 -5.16
C VAL A 78 20.95 2.94 -5.42
N ALA A 79 22.17 3.21 -4.98
CA ALA A 79 23.27 2.28 -5.13
C ALA A 79 23.07 1.01 -4.26
N ASP A 80 23.81 -0.04 -4.57
CA ASP A 80 23.74 -1.30 -3.84
C ASP A 80 24.03 -1.11 -2.35
N GLN A 81 23.28 -1.80 -1.53
CA GLN A 81 23.54 -1.90 -0.09
C GLN A 81 23.59 -0.54 0.65
N GLN A 82 22.73 0.40 0.26
CA GLN A 82 22.70 1.73 0.87
C GLN A 82 21.59 1.91 1.91
N LEU A 83 20.58 1.04 1.94
CA LEU A 83 19.42 1.19 2.81
C LEU A 83 19.45 0.19 3.96
N ASP A 84 19.13 0.66 5.14
CA ASP A 84 18.87 -0.19 6.31
C ASP A 84 17.46 -0.76 6.23
N ARG A 85 16.51 0.05 5.75
CA ARG A 85 15.10 -0.33 5.64
C ARG A 85 14.49 0.16 4.32
N ALA A 86 13.46 -0.58 3.87
CA ALA A 86 12.58 -0.14 2.79
C ALA A 86 11.12 -0.49 3.11
N VAL A 87 10.20 0.33 2.63
CA VAL A 87 8.77 0.05 2.76
C VAL A 87 8.08 0.34 1.43
N ALA A 88 7.09 -0.49 1.08
CA ALA A 88 6.18 -0.25 -0.03
C ALA A 88 4.75 -0.53 0.45
N VAL A 89 3.81 0.40 0.24
CA VAL A 89 2.43 0.26 0.70
C VAL A 89 1.48 0.49 -0.44
N GLN A 90 0.80 -0.57 -0.87
CA GLN A 90 -0.11 -0.60 -2.03
C GLN A 90 0.60 -0.11 -3.31
N VAL A 91 1.71 -0.74 -3.63
CA VAL A 91 2.55 -0.40 -4.77
C VAL A 91 2.74 -1.59 -5.70
N LEU A 92 3.14 -2.74 -5.14
CA LEU A 92 3.56 -3.89 -5.95
C LEU A 92 2.38 -4.54 -6.67
N GLU A 93 1.17 -4.43 -6.14
CA GLU A 93 -0.06 -4.87 -6.81
C GLU A 93 -0.30 -4.18 -8.16
N TYR A 94 0.35 -3.03 -8.43
CA TYR A 94 0.29 -2.28 -9.70
C TYR A 94 1.50 -2.50 -10.62
N VAL A 95 2.54 -3.17 -10.15
CA VAL A 95 3.80 -3.34 -10.88
C VAL A 95 3.74 -4.57 -11.76
N PRO A 96 3.92 -4.45 -13.10
CA PRO A 96 3.86 -5.62 -13.98
C PRO A 96 4.91 -6.68 -13.66
N ASP A 97 6.15 -6.25 -13.39
CA ASP A 97 7.30 -7.11 -13.09
C ASP A 97 7.67 -7.02 -11.59
N VAL A 98 6.94 -7.77 -10.78
CA VAL A 98 7.15 -7.83 -9.31
C VAL A 98 8.50 -8.46 -8.97
N GLU A 99 8.97 -9.45 -9.74
CA GLU A 99 10.24 -10.12 -9.51
C GLU A 99 11.41 -9.15 -9.69
N ARG A 100 11.34 -8.31 -10.72
CA ARG A 100 12.31 -7.23 -10.92
C ARG A 100 12.29 -6.22 -9.78
N ALA A 101 11.11 -5.79 -9.34
CA ALA A 101 10.97 -4.88 -8.20
C ALA A 101 11.58 -5.48 -6.92
N LEU A 102 11.31 -6.76 -6.62
CA LEU A 102 11.89 -7.46 -5.47
C LEU A 102 13.41 -7.58 -5.56
N SER A 103 13.94 -7.82 -6.76
CA SER A 103 15.39 -7.84 -7.01
C SER A 103 16.03 -6.48 -6.70
N GLU A 104 15.39 -5.38 -7.11
CA GLU A 104 15.85 -4.02 -6.81
C GLU A 104 15.78 -3.72 -5.31
N VAL A 105 14.65 -4.05 -4.65
CA VAL A 105 14.53 -3.90 -3.18
C VAL A 105 15.65 -4.65 -2.48
N ARG A 106 15.91 -5.90 -2.88
CA ARG A 106 17.01 -6.68 -2.30
C ARG A 106 18.37 -6.06 -2.59
N ARG A 107 18.61 -5.58 -3.81
CA ARG A 107 19.88 -4.96 -4.21
C ARG A 107 20.25 -3.76 -3.34
N VAL A 108 19.28 -2.86 -3.11
CA VAL A 108 19.51 -1.61 -2.37
C VAL A 108 19.61 -1.78 -0.87
N LEU A 109 19.04 -2.86 -0.30
CA LEU A 109 19.16 -3.16 1.13
C LEU A 109 20.58 -3.60 1.48
N LYS A 110 21.09 -3.18 2.62
CA LYS A 110 22.31 -3.68 3.24
C LYS A 110 22.16 -5.16 3.64
N PRO A 111 23.25 -5.92 3.82
CA PRO A 111 23.18 -7.21 4.49
C PRO A 111 22.48 -7.09 5.86
N GLY A 112 21.46 -7.92 6.10
CA GLY A 112 20.61 -7.84 7.28
C GLY A 112 19.55 -6.74 7.27
N GLY A 113 19.50 -5.94 6.20
CA GLY A 113 18.45 -4.92 6.00
C GLY A 113 17.08 -5.55 5.82
N THR A 114 16.03 -4.80 6.18
CA THR A 114 14.65 -5.28 6.21
C THR A 114 13.76 -4.45 5.27
N ALA A 115 12.86 -5.11 4.54
CA ALA A 115 11.75 -4.42 3.89
C ALA A 115 10.40 -4.90 4.42
N VAL A 116 9.42 -3.98 4.41
CA VAL A 116 8.00 -4.26 4.71
C VAL A 116 7.19 -3.93 3.47
N LEU A 117 6.63 -4.97 2.85
CA LEU A 117 5.86 -4.89 1.61
C LEU A 117 4.39 -5.13 1.95
N VAL A 118 3.53 -4.12 1.74
CA VAL A 118 2.14 -4.14 2.16
C VAL A 118 1.24 -3.97 0.96
N ASP A 119 0.50 -5.00 0.62
CA ASP A 119 -0.51 -4.97 -0.44
C ASP A 119 -1.84 -5.56 0.06
N THR A 120 -2.89 -5.37 -0.72
CA THR A 120 -4.25 -5.78 -0.36
C THR A 120 -4.62 -7.10 -1.02
N ASP A 121 -5.17 -8.06 -0.26
CA ASP A 121 -5.94 -9.14 -0.88
C ASP A 121 -7.37 -8.66 -1.13
N TRP A 122 -7.65 -8.26 -2.35
CA TRP A 122 -8.95 -7.70 -2.72
C TRP A 122 -10.10 -8.69 -2.62
N ARG A 123 -9.83 -10.00 -2.58
CA ARG A 123 -10.85 -11.02 -2.31
C ARG A 123 -11.29 -11.06 -0.84
N SER A 124 -10.53 -10.42 0.06
CA SER A 124 -10.92 -10.27 1.46
C SER A 124 -11.86 -9.08 1.70
N ALA A 125 -12.18 -8.30 0.65
CA ALA A 125 -13.07 -7.16 0.76
C ALA A 125 -14.52 -7.61 0.96
N VAL A 126 -15.15 -7.08 2.00
CA VAL A 126 -16.56 -7.32 2.33
C VAL A 126 -17.25 -5.99 2.53
N TRP A 127 -18.33 -5.77 1.80
CA TRP A 127 -19.35 -4.77 2.14
C TRP A 127 -20.66 -5.47 2.44
N HIS A 128 -21.30 -5.09 3.52
CA HIS A 128 -22.69 -5.52 3.76
C HIS A 128 -23.63 -4.75 2.83
N THR A 129 -24.36 -5.49 2.00
CA THR A 129 -25.39 -5.00 1.08
C THR A 129 -26.54 -6.00 1.02
N ASP A 130 -27.73 -5.56 0.62
CA ASP A 130 -28.88 -6.46 0.45
C ASP A 130 -28.72 -7.36 -0.79
N ASP A 131 -27.98 -6.90 -1.82
CA ASP A 131 -27.69 -7.65 -3.04
C ASP A 131 -26.22 -8.11 -3.06
N ARG A 132 -25.99 -9.31 -2.54
CA ARG A 132 -24.67 -9.91 -2.46
C ARG A 132 -24.09 -10.22 -3.85
N ASP A 133 -24.91 -10.72 -4.76
CA ASP A 133 -24.45 -11.09 -6.11
C ASP A 133 -23.94 -9.87 -6.88
N ARG A 134 -24.64 -8.73 -6.71
CA ARG A 134 -24.19 -7.43 -7.22
C ARG A 134 -22.86 -7.02 -6.62
N THR A 135 -22.71 -7.13 -5.31
CA THR A 135 -21.45 -6.79 -4.62
C THR A 135 -20.31 -7.66 -5.11
N ASP A 136 -20.51 -8.96 -5.23
CA ASP A 136 -19.49 -9.89 -5.71
C ASP A 136 -19.12 -9.60 -7.19
N ALA A 137 -20.08 -9.20 -8.02
CA ALA A 137 -19.82 -8.81 -9.40
C ALA A 137 -18.98 -7.54 -9.48
N VAL A 138 -19.30 -6.51 -8.66
CA VAL A 138 -18.52 -5.26 -8.59
C VAL A 138 -17.09 -5.51 -8.10
N LEU A 139 -16.91 -6.31 -7.05
CA LEU A 139 -15.59 -6.59 -6.52
C LEU A 139 -14.73 -7.41 -7.49
N ARG A 140 -15.32 -8.36 -8.22
CA ARG A 140 -14.62 -9.05 -9.32
C ARG A 140 -14.21 -8.11 -10.44
N ALA A 141 -15.07 -7.18 -10.84
CA ALA A 141 -14.73 -6.18 -11.86
C ALA A 141 -13.62 -5.24 -11.38
N TRP A 142 -13.59 -4.90 -10.09
CA TRP A 142 -12.56 -4.09 -9.46
C TRP A 142 -11.17 -4.75 -9.49
N GLU A 143 -11.07 -6.07 -9.45
CA GLU A 143 -9.77 -6.77 -9.59
C GLU A 143 -9.03 -6.37 -10.87
N GLY A 144 -9.75 -6.01 -11.95
CA GLY A 144 -9.17 -5.49 -13.19
C GLY A 144 -8.43 -4.15 -13.07
N HIS A 145 -8.55 -3.46 -11.94
CA HIS A 145 -7.79 -2.24 -11.62
C HIS A 145 -6.31 -2.54 -11.35
N PHE A 146 -5.99 -3.74 -10.92
CA PHE A 146 -4.64 -4.16 -10.50
C PHE A 146 -3.97 -5.05 -11.53
N LYS A 147 -2.65 -5.11 -11.49
CA LYS A 147 -1.89 -6.13 -12.21
C LYS A 147 -1.92 -7.46 -11.47
N HIS A 148 -1.90 -7.39 -10.15
CA HIS A 148 -1.85 -8.56 -9.26
C HIS A 148 -2.82 -8.37 -8.07
N PRO A 149 -4.14 -8.56 -8.27
CA PRO A 149 -5.15 -8.32 -7.21
C PRO A 149 -5.02 -9.26 -6.01
N GLN A 150 -4.22 -10.32 -6.13
CA GLN A 150 -3.98 -11.34 -5.11
C GLN A 150 -2.50 -11.42 -4.71
N LEU A 151 -1.75 -10.36 -4.94
CA LEU A 151 -0.31 -10.34 -4.72
C LEU A 151 0.11 -10.82 -3.33
N PRO A 152 -0.57 -10.46 -2.22
CA PRO A 152 -0.16 -10.91 -0.89
C PRO A 152 -0.04 -12.41 -0.73
N VAL A 153 -0.88 -13.18 -1.43
CA VAL A 153 -0.85 -14.66 -1.38
C VAL A 153 0.39 -15.22 -2.09
N LEU A 154 0.87 -14.54 -3.13
CA LEU A 154 2.03 -14.94 -3.93
C LEU A 154 3.34 -14.41 -3.35
N MET A 155 3.29 -13.29 -2.63
CA MET A 155 4.44 -12.54 -2.16
C MET A 155 5.47 -13.38 -1.37
N PRO A 156 5.09 -14.27 -0.45
CA PRO A 156 6.08 -15.07 0.28
C PRO A 156 6.92 -15.98 -0.64
N GLY A 157 6.32 -16.54 -1.69
CA GLY A 157 7.01 -17.35 -2.69
C GLY A 157 7.96 -16.50 -3.54
N LEU A 158 7.45 -15.39 -4.06
CA LEU A 158 8.23 -14.44 -4.87
C LEU A 158 9.43 -13.87 -4.10
N ALA A 159 9.24 -13.52 -2.83
CA ALA A 159 10.32 -13.01 -1.98
C ALA A 159 11.43 -14.06 -1.75
N ARG A 160 11.05 -15.31 -1.50
CA ARG A 160 12.06 -16.40 -1.38
C ARG A 160 12.81 -16.62 -2.70
N SER A 161 12.11 -16.62 -3.82
CA SER A 161 12.72 -16.72 -5.16
C SER A 161 13.65 -15.56 -5.48
N ALA A 162 13.36 -14.37 -4.99
CA ALA A 162 14.23 -13.19 -5.08
C ALA A 162 15.46 -13.27 -4.15
N GLY A 163 15.57 -14.29 -3.31
CA GLY A 163 16.73 -14.56 -2.45
C GLY A 163 16.71 -13.85 -1.10
N PHE A 164 15.55 -13.44 -0.60
CA PHE A 164 15.42 -12.99 0.78
C PHE A 164 15.56 -14.16 1.76
N THR A 165 16.28 -13.95 2.85
CA THR A 165 16.66 -15.01 3.81
C THR A 165 15.59 -15.29 4.86
N SER A 166 14.74 -14.30 5.16
CA SER A 166 13.59 -14.42 6.06
C SER A 166 12.37 -13.79 5.40
N VAL A 167 11.22 -14.44 5.56
CA VAL A 167 9.93 -13.98 5.02
C VAL A 167 8.85 -14.28 6.05
N ASP A 168 8.35 -13.25 6.70
CA ASP A 168 7.25 -13.31 7.65
C ASP A 168 6.04 -12.55 7.10
N VAL A 169 4.83 -12.96 7.47
CA VAL A 169 3.58 -12.32 7.01
C VAL A 169 2.71 -11.95 8.20
N VAL A 170 2.26 -10.70 8.22
CA VAL A 170 1.34 -10.16 9.23
C VAL A 170 0.08 -9.66 8.56
N ALA A 171 -1.09 -10.11 9.02
CA ALA A 171 -2.38 -9.59 8.58
C ALA A 171 -2.67 -8.24 9.26
N LEU A 172 -3.09 -7.28 8.48
CA LEU A 172 -3.49 -5.93 8.90
C LEU A 172 -4.98 -5.71 8.54
N PRO A 173 -5.90 -6.28 9.32
CA PRO A 173 -7.32 -6.14 9.05
C PRO A 173 -7.80 -4.71 9.28
N MET A 174 -8.75 -4.28 8.48
CA MET A 174 -9.53 -3.06 8.66
C MET A 174 -10.99 -3.42 8.78
N VAL A 175 -11.68 -2.82 9.74
CA VAL A 175 -13.13 -2.98 9.93
C VAL A 175 -13.72 -1.61 10.18
N GLU A 176 -14.79 -1.28 9.46
CA GLU A 176 -15.56 -0.06 9.65
C GLU A 176 -17.04 -0.43 9.74
N THR A 177 -17.68 -0.03 10.83
CA THR A 177 -19.11 -0.30 11.12
C THR A 177 -19.96 0.97 11.14
N GLN A 178 -19.32 2.10 10.90
CA GLN A 178 -19.96 3.42 10.83
C GLN A 178 -19.37 4.22 9.68
N THR A 179 -20.10 5.16 9.15
CA THR A 179 -19.67 6.05 8.08
C THR A 179 -19.54 7.49 8.57
N GLY A 180 -18.58 8.21 8.04
CA GLY A 180 -18.32 9.62 8.32
C GLY A 180 -17.49 10.25 7.20
N ALA A 181 -17.18 11.54 7.32
CA ALA A 181 -16.48 12.30 6.28
C ALA A 181 -15.10 11.69 5.89
N ASP A 182 -14.41 11.06 6.86
CA ASP A 182 -13.07 10.50 6.70
C ASP A 182 -13.05 8.97 6.65
N THR A 183 -14.21 8.33 6.43
CA THR A 183 -14.31 6.86 6.39
C THR A 183 -13.61 6.33 5.14
N TYR A 184 -12.59 5.49 5.33
CA TYR A 184 -11.78 4.94 4.24
C TYR A 184 -12.63 4.18 3.22
N SER A 185 -13.52 3.29 3.69
CA SER A 185 -14.33 2.44 2.83
C SER A 185 -15.32 3.22 1.96
N MET A 186 -15.83 4.36 2.41
CA MET A 186 -16.71 5.21 1.60
C MET A 186 -15.97 5.88 0.44
N GLY A 187 -14.73 6.34 0.68
CA GLY A 187 -13.84 6.81 -0.39
C GLY A 187 -13.49 5.71 -1.37
N MET A 188 -13.20 4.52 -0.85
CA MET A 188 -12.91 3.34 -1.67
C MET A 188 -14.14 2.89 -2.48
N ALA A 189 -15.33 2.87 -1.89
CA ALA A 189 -16.58 2.56 -2.61
C ALA A 189 -16.84 3.55 -3.77
N ALA A 190 -16.50 4.84 -3.58
CA ALA A 190 -16.59 5.82 -4.64
C ALA A 190 -15.59 5.54 -5.78
N ALA A 191 -14.34 5.18 -5.45
CA ALA A 191 -13.31 4.85 -6.44
C ALA A 191 -13.65 3.57 -7.22
N ILE A 192 -14.12 2.53 -6.53
CA ILE A 192 -14.60 1.28 -7.14
C ILE A 192 -15.75 1.55 -8.10
N ALA A 193 -16.78 2.27 -7.63
CA ALA A 193 -17.94 2.60 -8.46
C ALA A 193 -17.55 3.45 -9.68
N HIS A 194 -16.60 4.36 -9.55
CA HIS A 194 -16.08 5.14 -10.67
C HIS A 194 -15.36 4.24 -11.69
N PHE A 195 -14.50 3.33 -11.22
CA PHE A 195 -13.76 2.43 -12.11
C PHE A 195 -14.70 1.47 -12.85
N VAL A 196 -15.54 0.74 -12.12
CA VAL A 196 -16.49 -0.24 -12.68
C VAL A 196 -17.53 0.46 -13.56
N GLY A 197 -17.96 1.64 -13.18
CA GLY A 197 -18.96 2.43 -13.94
C GLY A 197 -18.50 2.87 -15.34
N ARG A 198 -17.21 2.76 -15.65
CA ARG A 198 -16.71 3.02 -17.01
C ARG A 198 -17.15 1.95 -18.03
N THR A 199 -17.39 0.73 -17.58
CA THR A 199 -17.82 -0.41 -18.41
C THR A 199 -19.22 -0.90 -18.02
N GLU A 200 -19.59 -0.82 -16.75
CA GLU A 200 -20.81 -1.37 -16.18
C GLU A 200 -21.55 -0.34 -15.30
N PRO A 201 -22.07 0.77 -15.88
CA PRO A 201 -22.60 1.89 -15.10
C PRO A 201 -23.81 1.55 -14.25
N VAL A 202 -24.71 0.67 -14.70
CA VAL A 202 -25.89 0.25 -13.96
C VAL A 202 -25.48 -0.58 -12.73
N LEU A 203 -24.55 -1.51 -12.90
CA LEU A 203 -24.02 -2.34 -11.82
C LEU A 203 -23.36 -1.48 -10.73
N ALA A 204 -22.46 -0.58 -11.15
CA ALA A 204 -21.73 0.31 -10.24
C ALA A 204 -22.63 1.25 -9.47
N THR A 205 -23.64 1.85 -10.16
CA THR A 205 -24.58 2.78 -9.52
C THR A 205 -25.46 2.05 -8.51
N GLY A 206 -26.02 0.90 -8.89
CA GLY A 206 -26.86 0.09 -7.99
C GLY A 206 -26.11 -0.33 -6.73
N TRP A 207 -24.88 -0.84 -6.88
CA TRP A 207 -24.06 -1.22 -5.73
C TRP A 207 -23.76 -0.03 -4.81
N ARG A 208 -23.41 1.13 -5.39
CA ARG A 208 -23.12 2.32 -4.59
C ARG A 208 -24.32 2.81 -3.79
N GLU A 209 -25.52 2.73 -4.36
CA GLU A 209 -26.77 3.08 -3.64
C GLU A 209 -27.05 2.06 -2.53
N ASP A 210 -26.83 0.75 -2.75
CA ASP A 210 -26.96 -0.26 -1.70
C ASP A 210 -26.02 0.03 -0.52
N VAL A 211 -24.74 0.33 -0.79
CA VAL A 211 -23.76 0.69 0.25
C VAL A 211 -24.22 1.91 1.06
N LYS A 212 -24.75 2.94 0.40
CA LYS A 212 -25.28 4.14 1.07
C LYS A 212 -26.54 3.83 1.88
N GLU A 213 -27.40 2.93 1.38
CA GLU A 213 -28.61 2.54 2.07
C GLU A 213 -28.29 1.81 3.37
N GLN A 214 -27.31 0.90 3.38
CA GLN A 214 -26.86 0.27 4.63
C GLN A 214 -26.35 1.30 5.64
N SER A 215 -25.67 2.33 5.16
CA SER A 215 -25.25 3.45 6.02
C SER A 215 -26.44 4.20 6.63
N ARG A 216 -27.46 4.52 5.83
CA ARG A 216 -28.68 5.22 6.30
C ARG A 216 -29.48 4.40 7.33
N ARG A 217 -29.48 3.06 7.17
CA ARG A 217 -30.14 2.13 8.09
C ARG A 217 -29.34 1.84 9.36
N GLY A 218 -28.11 2.35 9.48
CA GLY A 218 -27.21 2.03 10.60
C GLY A 218 -26.70 0.59 10.58
N GLN A 219 -26.73 -0.07 9.41
CA GLN A 219 -26.33 -1.46 9.18
C GLN A 219 -25.01 -1.55 8.40
N TYR A 220 -24.25 -0.45 8.33
CA TYR A 220 -23.01 -0.41 7.59
C TYR A 220 -21.98 -1.36 8.17
N PHE A 221 -21.39 -2.17 7.30
CA PHE A 221 -20.24 -3.00 7.63
C PHE A 221 -19.31 -3.08 6.42
N PHE A 222 -18.05 -2.84 6.70
CA PHE A 222 -16.95 -3.05 5.76
C PHE A 222 -15.80 -3.74 6.46
N SER A 223 -15.17 -4.68 5.77
CA SER A 223 -13.86 -5.22 6.19
C SER A 223 -12.97 -5.47 4.98
N LEU A 224 -11.67 -5.36 5.21
CA LEU A 224 -10.62 -5.60 4.22
C LEU A 224 -9.34 -6.00 4.94
N THR A 225 -8.59 -6.94 4.38
CA THR A 225 -7.28 -7.32 4.94
C THR A 225 -6.16 -6.91 3.99
N ARG A 226 -5.22 -6.14 4.51
CA ARG A 226 -3.89 -5.96 3.93
C ARG A 226 -2.93 -6.95 4.58
N PHE A 227 -1.92 -7.33 3.85
CA PHE A 227 -0.87 -8.19 4.39
C PHE A 227 0.47 -7.48 4.27
N ALA A 228 1.18 -7.42 5.38
CA ALA A 228 2.56 -6.97 5.42
C ALA A 228 3.48 -8.18 5.31
N THR A 229 4.20 -8.29 4.21
CA THR A 229 5.28 -9.26 4.05
C THR A 229 6.58 -8.60 4.49
N ILE A 230 7.17 -9.10 5.56
CA ILE A 230 8.41 -8.61 6.14
C ILE A 230 9.53 -9.49 5.62
N VAL A 231 10.49 -8.90 4.94
CA VAL A 231 11.59 -9.65 4.30
C VAL A 231 12.95 -9.13 4.77
N ARG A 232 13.93 -10.03 4.88
CA ARG A 232 15.33 -9.68 5.19
C ARG A 232 16.28 -10.13 4.09
N ARG A 233 17.24 -9.27 3.81
CA ARG A 233 18.33 -9.60 2.91
C ARG A 233 19.39 -10.47 3.57
#